data_a4e5b1789fe8c087cbb32c58aa2aa88c
#
_entry.id   a4e5b1789fe8c087cbb32c58aa2aa88c
#
_cell.length_a   1.000
_cell.length_b   1.000
_cell.length_c   1.000
_cell.angle_alpha   90.00
_cell.angle_beta   90.00
_cell.angle_gamma   90.00
#
_symmetry.space_group_name_H-M   'P 1'
#
loop_
_entity.id
_entity.type
_entity.pdbx_description
1 polymer ?
#
loop_
_entity_poly.entity_id
_entity_poly.type
_entity_poly.pdbx_seq_one_letter_code
_entity_poly.pdbx_strand_id
1 'polypeptide(L)'
;GIETMAHISRGEGCIELGFLRTLGLSLIPELANGFLQEQRDKHIQFKFYTDVTQPLLQGLKDEKYDMVFCTQLENEKTIEFIPVSKQDLVLIVPRNHPLANRYTVDLTETLPYPHVYFAEKSGLRIVIDRLFEKIGKRPNIAYEIQEDQVIAGLVAQGFGIAVVPYMEELLRLNVKIIQISYPYWERNFYMATLKDRYLPPVVQRFKQFVITHCRV
;
A
#
# COMPACT_ATOMS: atom_id res chain seq x y z
N GLY A 1 12.56 -21.81 -26.00
CA GLY A 1 13.58 -22.78 -26.37
C GLY A 1 13.92 -23.75 -25.25
N ILE A 2 14.80 -24.67 -25.54
CA ILE A 2 15.24 -25.72 -24.59
C ILE A 2 15.89 -25.11 -23.35
N GLU A 3 16.70 -24.07 -23.52
CA GLU A 3 17.32 -23.37 -22.38
C GLU A 3 16.30 -22.75 -21.44
N THR A 4 15.25 -22.13 -21.98
CA THR A 4 14.18 -21.54 -21.19
C THR A 4 13.44 -22.62 -20.39
N MET A 5 13.13 -23.76 -21.00
CA MET A 5 12.48 -24.87 -20.33
C MET A 5 13.40 -25.47 -19.24
N ALA A 6 14.68 -25.60 -19.50
CA ALA A 6 15.63 -26.11 -18.51
C ALA A 6 15.77 -25.18 -17.31
N HIS A 7 15.80 -23.87 -17.53
CA HIS A 7 15.82 -22.87 -16.44
C HIS A 7 14.53 -22.93 -15.62
N ILE A 8 13.38 -23.03 -16.26
CA ILE A 8 12.09 -23.13 -15.56
C ILE A 8 12.03 -24.41 -14.71
N SER A 9 12.47 -25.56 -15.24
CA SER A 9 12.44 -26.81 -14.49
C SER A 9 13.35 -26.82 -13.26
N ARG A 10 14.40 -26.01 -13.26
CA ARG A 10 15.31 -25.86 -12.11
C ARG A 10 14.84 -24.77 -11.15
N GLY A 11 13.67 -24.16 -11.38
CA GLY A 11 13.15 -23.06 -10.57
C GLY A 11 13.80 -21.73 -10.87
N GLU A 12 14.50 -21.63 -12.01
CA GLU A 12 15.06 -20.39 -12.52
C GLU A 12 14.03 -19.74 -13.47
N GLY A 13 14.21 -18.46 -13.78
CA GLY A 13 13.37 -17.77 -14.74
C GLY A 13 13.06 -16.35 -14.35
N CYS A 14 11.95 -15.84 -14.89
CA CYS A 14 11.53 -14.46 -14.70
C CYS A 14 10.18 -14.42 -14.01
N ILE A 15 10.04 -13.51 -13.04
CA ILE A 15 8.78 -13.24 -12.33
C ILE A 15 8.33 -11.85 -12.71
N GLU A 16 7.13 -11.75 -13.28
CA GLU A 16 6.53 -10.48 -13.69
C GLU A 16 5.57 -10.01 -12.60
N LEU A 17 5.96 -8.95 -11.88
CA LEU A 17 5.19 -8.40 -10.77
C LEU A 17 4.59 -7.05 -11.13
N GLY A 18 3.29 -6.93 -10.95
CA GLY A 18 2.60 -5.64 -10.94
C GLY A 18 2.29 -5.23 -9.52
N PHE A 19 2.38 -3.95 -9.18
CA PHE A 19 2.07 -3.51 -7.82
C PHE A 19 1.70 -2.03 -7.77
N LEU A 20 0.99 -1.68 -6.71
CA LEU A 20 0.72 -0.28 -6.41
C LEU A 20 2.02 0.44 -6.09
N ARG A 21 2.19 1.64 -6.61
CA ARG A 21 3.39 2.46 -6.41
C ARG A 21 3.81 2.56 -4.95
N THR A 22 2.86 2.73 -4.04
CA THR A 22 3.14 2.85 -2.61
C THR A 22 3.85 1.62 -2.02
N LEU A 23 3.66 0.44 -2.60
CA LEU A 23 4.30 -0.80 -2.15
C LEU A 23 5.71 -0.96 -2.69
N GLY A 24 6.11 -0.13 -3.64
CA GLY A 24 7.42 -0.19 -4.29
C GLY A 24 8.55 0.43 -3.48
N LEU A 25 8.25 1.14 -2.39
CA LEU A 25 9.27 1.76 -1.55
C LEU A 25 9.93 0.78 -0.58
N SER A 26 9.16 -0.14 -0.02
CA SER A 26 9.71 -1.10 0.94
C SER A 26 9.23 -2.53 0.72
N LEU A 27 7.93 -2.78 0.68
CA LEU A 27 7.40 -4.15 0.67
C LEU A 27 7.92 -4.97 -0.51
N ILE A 28 7.74 -4.50 -1.74
CA ILE A 28 8.15 -5.25 -2.93
C ILE A 28 9.67 -5.42 -3.00
N PRO A 29 10.49 -4.37 -2.80
CA PRO A 29 11.94 -4.56 -2.77
C PRO A 29 12.41 -5.52 -1.69
N GLU A 30 11.85 -5.48 -0.50
CA GLU A 30 12.21 -6.37 0.59
C GLU A 30 11.85 -7.83 0.29
N LEU A 31 10.64 -8.07 -0.25
CA LEU A 31 10.24 -9.43 -0.64
C LEU A 31 11.09 -9.98 -1.76
N ALA A 32 11.33 -9.19 -2.80
CA ALA A 32 12.14 -9.61 -3.93
C ALA A 32 13.59 -9.92 -3.50
N ASN A 33 14.19 -9.03 -2.72
CA ASN A 33 15.54 -9.24 -2.21
C ASN A 33 15.62 -10.46 -1.28
N GLY A 34 14.69 -10.60 -0.36
CA GLY A 34 14.64 -11.74 0.55
C GLY A 34 14.53 -13.07 -0.20
N PHE A 35 13.68 -13.11 -1.23
CA PHE A 35 13.54 -14.30 -2.07
C PHE A 35 14.85 -14.62 -2.82
N LEU A 36 15.49 -13.61 -3.43
CA LEU A 36 16.74 -13.81 -4.14
C LEU A 36 17.86 -14.29 -3.22
N GLN A 37 17.87 -13.85 -1.96
CA GLN A 37 18.85 -14.33 -0.98
C GLN A 37 18.67 -15.83 -0.68
N GLU A 38 17.45 -16.32 -0.59
CA GLU A 38 17.18 -17.75 -0.42
C GLU A 38 17.48 -18.57 -1.66
N GLN A 39 17.41 -17.97 -2.85
CA GLN A 39 17.56 -18.64 -4.14
C GLN A 39 18.87 -18.29 -4.84
N ARG A 40 19.90 -17.88 -4.10
CA ARG A 40 21.14 -17.30 -4.68
C ARG A 40 21.89 -18.19 -5.65
N ASP A 41 21.67 -19.48 -5.65
CA ASP A 41 22.32 -20.42 -6.60
C ASP A 41 21.54 -20.56 -7.90
N LYS A 42 20.48 -19.77 -8.11
CA LYS A 42 19.59 -19.84 -9.26
C LYS A 42 19.52 -18.51 -9.99
N HIS A 43 19.34 -18.58 -11.29
CA HIS A 43 19.13 -17.39 -12.11
C HIS A 43 17.68 -16.99 -12.09
N ILE A 44 17.34 -16.02 -11.24
CA ILE A 44 15.99 -15.51 -11.11
C ILE A 44 16.02 -14.01 -11.37
N GLN A 45 15.13 -13.57 -12.24
CA GLN A 45 14.95 -12.17 -12.55
C GLN A 45 13.53 -11.74 -12.23
N PHE A 46 13.39 -10.52 -11.76
CA PHE A 46 12.10 -9.86 -11.61
C PHE A 46 11.94 -8.80 -12.69
N LYS A 47 10.71 -8.64 -13.16
CA LYS A 47 10.29 -7.46 -13.91
C LYS A 47 9.20 -6.78 -13.12
N PHE A 48 9.37 -5.48 -12.89
CA PHE A 48 8.51 -4.70 -12.01
C PHE A 48 7.70 -3.70 -12.82
N TYR A 49 6.40 -3.66 -12.52
CA TYR A 49 5.44 -2.76 -13.17
C TYR A 49 4.57 -2.12 -12.11
N THR A 50 4.25 -0.85 -12.28
CA THR A 50 3.37 -0.14 -11.36
C THR A 50 2.12 0.35 -12.07
N ASP A 51 1.01 0.28 -11.38
CA ASP A 51 -0.26 0.84 -11.81
C ASP A 51 -1.22 0.91 -10.61
N VAL A 52 -2.43 1.35 -10.84
CA VAL A 52 -3.52 1.29 -9.86
C VAL A 52 -4.20 -0.08 -9.93
N THR A 53 -5.04 -0.40 -8.93
CA THR A 53 -5.56 -1.75 -8.73
C THR A 53 -6.29 -2.32 -9.96
N GLN A 54 -7.19 -1.56 -10.57
CA GLN A 54 -8.02 -2.10 -11.65
C GLN A 54 -7.21 -2.51 -12.89
N PRO A 55 -6.30 -1.68 -13.44
CA PRO A 55 -5.42 -2.12 -14.51
C PRO A 55 -4.48 -3.26 -14.11
N LEU A 56 -4.02 -3.31 -12.86
CA LEU A 56 -3.20 -4.43 -12.39
C LEU A 56 -3.96 -5.74 -12.44
N LEU A 57 -5.21 -5.75 -11.96
CA LEU A 57 -6.04 -6.97 -11.99
C LEU A 57 -6.39 -7.37 -13.43
N GLN A 58 -6.62 -6.40 -14.31
CA GLN A 58 -6.83 -6.69 -15.72
C GLN A 58 -5.59 -7.30 -16.36
N GLY A 59 -4.41 -6.76 -16.06
CA GLY A 59 -3.14 -7.32 -16.53
C GLY A 59 -2.89 -8.74 -16.02
N LEU A 60 -3.35 -9.04 -14.81
CA LEU A 60 -3.30 -10.39 -14.26
C LEU A 60 -4.21 -11.34 -15.05
N LYS A 61 -5.43 -10.92 -15.37
CA LYS A 61 -6.37 -11.70 -16.18
C LYS A 61 -5.87 -11.92 -17.60
N ASP A 62 -5.18 -10.94 -18.17
CA ASP A 62 -4.57 -11.01 -19.49
C ASP A 62 -3.22 -11.74 -19.49
N GLU A 63 -2.83 -12.30 -18.34
CA GLU A 63 -1.55 -12.99 -18.14
C GLU A 63 -0.32 -12.17 -18.45
N LYS A 64 -0.46 -10.85 -18.36
CA LYS A 64 0.66 -9.91 -18.47
C LYS A 64 1.57 -9.96 -17.24
N TYR A 65 0.98 -10.19 -16.07
CA TYR A 65 1.68 -10.33 -14.80
C TYR A 65 1.45 -11.72 -14.23
N ASP A 66 2.46 -12.26 -13.54
CA ASP A 66 2.34 -13.52 -12.82
C ASP A 66 1.56 -13.35 -11.52
N MET A 67 1.78 -12.24 -10.85
CA MET A 67 1.05 -11.83 -9.66
C MET A 67 1.08 -10.32 -9.53
N VAL A 68 0.11 -9.79 -8.79
CA VAL A 68 0.05 -8.36 -8.49
C VAL A 68 -0.17 -8.13 -7.00
N PHE A 69 0.29 -6.98 -6.53
CA PHE A 69 0.12 -6.53 -5.14
C PHE A 69 -0.72 -5.27 -5.16
N CYS A 70 -1.91 -5.36 -4.63
CA CYS A 70 -2.91 -4.31 -4.79
C CYS A 70 -3.95 -4.33 -3.67
N THR A 71 -4.97 -3.51 -3.80
CA THR A 71 -6.14 -3.59 -2.94
C THR A 71 -7.13 -4.62 -3.49
N GLN A 72 -8.03 -5.10 -2.64
CA GLN A 72 -9.06 -6.03 -3.05
C GLN A 72 -10.21 -5.28 -3.72
N LEU A 73 -10.69 -5.83 -4.84
CA LEU A 73 -11.94 -5.40 -5.46
C LEU A 73 -13.01 -6.47 -5.27
N GLU A 74 -14.24 -6.04 -5.06
CA GLU A 74 -15.39 -6.93 -4.97
C GLU A 74 -15.70 -7.57 -6.33
N ASN A 75 -16.35 -8.72 -6.31
CA ASN A 75 -16.82 -9.45 -7.51
C ASN A 75 -15.72 -10.00 -8.44
N GLU A 76 -14.50 -10.13 -7.93
CA GLU A 76 -13.38 -10.73 -8.66
C GLU A 76 -13.30 -12.23 -8.36
N LYS A 77 -14.16 -13.02 -9.03
CA LYS A 77 -14.33 -14.46 -8.73
C LYS A 77 -13.17 -15.35 -9.17
N THR A 78 -12.41 -14.91 -10.17
CA THR A 78 -11.28 -15.69 -10.70
C THR A 78 -9.96 -15.40 -10.02
N ILE A 79 -9.92 -14.45 -9.10
CA ILE A 79 -8.71 -13.98 -8.45
C ILE A 79 -8.71 -14.40 -6.98
N GLU A 80 -7.59 -14.96 -6.54
CA GLU A 80 -7.31 -15.22 -5.14
C GLU A 80 -6.57 -14.02 -4.55
N PHE A 81 -7.09 -13.48 -3.46
CA PHE A 81 -6.46 -12.38 -2.72
C PHE A 81 -5.94 -12.89 -1.37
N ILE A 82 -4.65 -12.74 -1.14
CA ILE A 82 -4.01 -13.11 0.12
C ILE A 82 -3.48 -11.84 0.78
N PRO A 83 -3.92 -11.48 2.01
CA PRO A 83 -3.45 -10.27 2.66
C PRO A 83 -1.96 -10.36 2.99
N VAL A 84 -1.21 -9.31 2.69
CA VAL A 84 0.25 -9.29 2.87
C VAL A 84 0.73 -8.10 3.69
N SER A 85 -0.05 -7.04 3.80
CA SER A 85 0.34 -5.84 4.53
C SER A 85 -0.90 -5.04 4.90
N LYS A 86 -0.76 -4.20 5.93
CA LYS A 86 -1.80 -3.25 6.34
C LYS A 86 -1.38 -1.85 5.98
N GLN A 87 -2.37 -1.01 5.66
CA GLN A 87 -2.17 0.42 5.51
C GLN A 87 -2.83 1.12 6.70
N ASP A 88 -2.01 1.66 7.60
CA ASP A 88 -2.49 2.45 8.72
C ASP A 88 -2.75 3.88 8.27
N LEU A 89 -3.85 4.46 8.74
CA LEU A 89 -4.11 5.89 8.64
C LEU A 89 -3.79 6.54 9.98
N VAL A 90 -3.05 7.64 9.93
CA VAL A 90 -2.64 8.37 11.14
C VAL A 90 -3.01 9.85 10.98
N LEU A 91 -3.16 10.53 12.11
CA LEU A 91 -3.21 11.97 12.15
C LEU A 91 -1.79 12.50 12.27
N ILE A 92 -1.45 13.50 11.46
CA ILE A 92 -0.21 14.25 11.65
C ILE A 92 -0.53 15.70 11.97
N VAL A 93 0.22 16.25 12.91
CA VAL A 93 0.06 17.63 13.37
C VAL A 93 1.43 18.30 13.50
N PRO A 94 1.51 19.62 13.41
CA PRO A 94 2.74 20.32 13.73
C PRO A 94 3.19 20.02 15.18
N ARG A 95 4.48 20.07 15.45
CA ARG A 95 5.02 19.70 16.77
C ARG A 95 4.48 20.55 17.93
N ASN A 96 4.09 21.78 17.65
CA ASN A 96 3.55 22.71 18.66
C ASN A 96 2.02 22.76 18.70
N HIS A 97 1.36 21.83 17.99
CA HIS A 97 -0.10 21.81 17.93
C HIS A 97 -0.70 21.38 19.28
N PRO A 98 -1.91 21.85 19.65
CA PRO A 98 -2.58 21.42 20.88
C PRO A 98 -2.75 19.91 21.02
N LEU A 99 -2.87 19.16 19.91
CA LEU A 99 -3.01 17.70 19.93
C LEU A 99 -1.66 16.96 19.93
N ALA A 100 -0.53 17.67 19.86
CA ALA A 100 0.77 17.06 19.62
C ALA A 100 1.24 16.09 20.72
N ASN A 101 0.73 16.22 21.94
CA ASN A 101 1.12 15.37 23.06
C ASN A 101 0.22 14.14 23.24
N ARG A 102 -0.73 13.93 22.34
CA ARG A 102 -1.65 12.79 22.38
C ARG A 102 -1.03 11.57 21.69
N TYR A 103 -1.23 10.39 22.25
CA TYR A 103 -0.91 9.13 21.58
C TYR A 103 -2.01 8.73 20.62
N THR A 104 -3.25 8.95 21.04
CA THR A 104 -4.45 8.61 20.26
C THR A 104 -5.37 9.80 20.22
N VAL A 105 -6.19 9.84 19.17
CA VAL A 105 -7.20 10.87 18.99
C VAL A 105 -8.47 10.24 18.43
N ASP A 106 -9.62 10.67 18.93
CA ASP A 106 -10.88 10.47 18.24
C ASP A 106 -10.95 11.49 17.10
N LEU A 107 -11.36 11.06 15.93
CA LEU A 107 -11.36 11.93 14.75
C LEU A 107 -12.25 13.18 14.96
N THR A 108 -13.27 13.10 15.83
CA THR A 108 -14.10 14.26 16.18
C THR A 108 -13.29 15.38 16.81
N GLU A 109 -12.21 15.07 17.51
CA GLU A 109 -11.34 16.07 18.13
C GLU A 109 -10.57 16.91 17.12
N THR A 110 -10.50 16.46 15.88
CA THR A 110 -9.78 17.17 14.80
C THR A 110 -10.64 18.24 14.12
N LEU A 111 -11.96 18.19 14.31
CA LEU A 111 -12.92 19.04 13.58
C LEU A 111 -12.70 20.55 13.78
N PRO A 112 -12.28 21.04 14.96
CA PRO A 112 -12.04 22.46 15.14
C PRO A 112 -10.88 23.04 14.35
N TYR A 113 -10.00 22.20 13.81
CA TYR A 113 -8.73 22.62 13.22
C TYR A 113 -8.77 22.59 11.69
N PRO A 114 -8.01 23.47 11.02
CA PRO A 114 -7.90 23.40 9.56
C PRO A 114 -7.13 22.15 9.13
N HIS A 115 -7.62 21.49 8.09
CA HIS A 115 -7.03 20.28 7.52
C HIS A 115 -6.37 20.59 6.18
N VAL A 116 -5.21 19.99 5.95
CA VAL A 116 -4.61 19.83 4.63
C VAL A 116 -5.12 18.47 4.12
N TYR A 117 -5.86 18.48 3.04
CA TYR A 117 -6.69 17.36 2.63
C TYR A 117 -6.29 16.84 1.25
N PHE A 118 -6.62 15.58 0.97
CA PHE A 118 -6.40 15.03 -0.36
C PHE A 118 -7.35 15.67 -1.38
N ALA A 119 -6.82 16.02 -2.55
CA ALA A 119 -7.61 16.51 -3.65
C ALA A 119 -8.53 15.41 -4.21
N GLU A 120 -9.62 15.81 -4.87
CA GLU A 120 -10.67 14.88 -5.34
C GLU A 120 -10.14 13.81 -6.30
N LYS A 121 -9.09 14.08 -7.05
CA LYS A 121 -8.49 13.12 -7.98
C LYS A 121 -7.63 12.06 -7.29
N SER A 122 -7.29 12.23 -6.02
CA SER A 122 -6.53 11.24 -5.27
C SER A 122 -7.41 10.06 -4.90
N GLY A 123 -6.91 8.85 -5.09
CA GLY A 123 -7.59 7.65 -4.61
C GLY A 123 -7.79 7.62 -3.10
N LEU A 124 -6.95 8.34 -2.35
CA LEU A 124 -7.06 8.45 -0.89
C LEU A 124 -8.17 9.41 -0.46
N ARG A 125 -8.63 10.30 -1.32
CA ARG A 125 -9.73 11.21 -1.00
C ARG A 125 -10.98 10.45 -0.56
N ILE A 126 -11.37 9.43 -1.31
CA ILE A 126 -12.55 8.61 -0.98
C ILE A 126 -12.36 7.91 0.37
N VAL A 127 -11.16 7.42 0.62
CA VAL A 127 -10.82 6.70 1.86
C VAL A 127 -10.98 7.62 3.07
N ILE A 128 -10.39 8.81 3.00
CA ILE A 128 -10.45 9.77 4.11
C ILE A 128 -11.87 10.32 4.27
N ASP A 129 -12.57 10.60 3.18
CA ASP A 129 -13.96 11.02 3.22
C ASP A 129 -14.84 10.01 3.97
N ARG A 130 -14.64 8.71 3.72
CA ARG A 130 -15.38 7.64 4.41
C ARG A 130 -15.12 7.63 5.91
N LEU A 131 -13.90 7.96 6.33
CA LEU A 131 -13.58 8.07 7.75
C LEU A 131 -14.44 9.15 8.42
N PHE A 132 -14.51 10.34 7.80
CA PHE A 132 -15.30 11.45 8.31
C PHE A 132 -16.81 11.16 8.21
N GLU A 133 -17.25 10.46 7.19
CA GLU A 133 -18.65 10.02 7.08
C GLU A 133 -19.07 9.14 8.26
N LYS A 134 -18.17 8.28 8.74
CA LYS A 134 -18.45 7.43 9.89
C LYS A 134 -18.74 8.21 11.17
N ILE A 135 -18.19 9.38 11.32
CA ILE A 135 -18.47 10.26 12.46
C ILE A 135 -19.57 11.27 12.17
N GLY A 136 -20.15 11.24 10.96
CA GLY A 136 -21.27 12.10 10.56
C GLY A 136 -20.91 13.57 10.46
N LYS A 137 -19.65 13.91 10.28
CA LYS A 137 -19.16 15.29 10.22
C LYS A 137 -18.17 15.46 9.06
N ARG A 138 -18.04 16.70 8.59
CA ARG A 138 -17.06 17.06 7.58
C ARG A 138 -15.88 17.80 8.19
N PRO A 139 -14.64 17.56 7.75
CA PRO A 139 -13.50 18.32 8.22
C PRO A 139 -13.54 19.74 7.67
N ASN A 140 -12.86 20.65 8.36
CA ASN A 140 -12.59 22.00 7.86
C ASN A 140 -11.42 21.92 6.87
N ILE A 141 -11.71 21.79 5.57
CA ILE A 141 -10.70 21.66 4.52
C ILE A 141 -10.15 23.05 4.19
N ALA A 142 -8.90 23.30 4.57
CA ALA A 142 -8.23 24.57 4.31
C ALA A 142 -7.41 24.53 3.03
N TYR A 143 -6.79 23.40 2.72
CA TYR A 143 -5.94 23.21 1.54
C TYR A 143 -6.19 21.81 0.97
N GLU A 144 -6.08 21.70 -0.34
CA GLU A 144 -6.18 20.43 -1.04
C GLU A 144 -4.97 20.19 -1.91
N ILE A 145 -4.40 18.99 -1.85
CA ILE A 145 -3.26 18.57 -2.65
C ILE A 145 -3.32 17.07 -2.89
N GLN A 146 -2.77 16.62 -4.00
CA GLN A 146 -2.88 15.23 -4.43
C GLN A 146 -1.92 14.29 -3.72
N GLU A 147 -0.73 14.77 -3.38
CA GLU A 147 0.39 13.94 -2.91
C GLU A 147 0.49 13.96 -1.38
N ASP A 148 0.49 12.76 -0.78
CA ASP A 148 0.60 12.59 0.67
C ASP A 148 1.88 13.20 1.27
N GLN A 149 3.00 13.09 0.56
CA GLN A 149 4.27 13.66 1.02
C GLN A 149 4.22 15.19 1.03
N VAL A 150 3.53 15.81 0.07
CA VAL A 150 3.36 17.25 0.05
C VAL A 150 2.44 17.71 1.17
N ILE A 151 1.36 16.95 1.43
CA ILE A 151 0.49 17.18 2.59
C ILE A 151 1.33 17.21 3.87
N ALA A 152 2.17 16.21 4.07
CA ALA A 152 3.01 16.10 5.25
C ALA A 152 3.98 17.27 5.38
N GLY A 153 4.57 17.72 4.27
CA GLY A 153 5.43 18.91 4.25
C GLY A 153 4.69 20.18 4.66
N LEU A 154 3.46 20.36 4.20
CA LEU A 154 2.62 21.50 4.55
C LEU A 154 2.25 21.47 6.04
N VAL A 155 1.90 20.29 6.58
CA VAL A 155 1.64 20.13 8.01
C VAL A 155 2.86 20.49 8.84
N ALA A 156 4.05 20.04 8.43
CA ALA A 156 5.31 20.35 9.10
C ALA A 156 5.55 21.86 9.21
N GLN A 157 5.08 22.64 8.24
CA GLN A 157 5.21 24.10 8.21
C GLN A 157 4.03 24.83 8.87
N GLY A 158 3.09 24.09 9.46
CA GLY A 158 2.00 24.68 10.22
C GLY A 158 0.78 25.10 9.40
N PHE A 159 0.61 24.59 8.19
CA PHE A 159 -0.54 24.91 7.34
C PHE A 159 -1.84 24.29 7.84
N GLY A 160 -1.77 23.27 8.66
CA GLY A 160 -2.92 22.58 9.24
C GLY A 160 -2.53 21.22 9.75
N ILE A 161 -3.52 20.39 10.01
CA ILE A 161 -3.35 18.97 10.37
C ILE A 161 -3.84 18.10 9.21
N ALA A 162 -3.50 16.82 9.22
CA ALA A 162 -3.93 15.93 8.14
C ALA A 162 -4.06 14.48 8.59
N VAL A 163 -4.99 13.76 7.99
CA VAL A 163 -5.06 12.31 8.06
C VAL A 163 -4.39 11.76 6.79
N VAL A 164 -3.35 10.96 6.99
CA VAL A 164 -2.55 10.40 5.88
C VAL A 164 -2.21 8.95 6.17
N PRO A 165 -1.88 8.16 5.14
CA PRO A 165 -1.28 6.85 5.37
C PRO A 165 0.05 7.00 6.12
N TYR A 166 0.31 6.09 7.04
CA TYR A 166 1.61 6.04 7.69
C TYR A 166 2.70 5.71 6.67
N MET A 167 3.80 6.44 6.71
CA MET A 167 5.01 6.18 5.94
C MET A 167 6.22 6.58 6.80
N GLU A 168 7.33 5.88 6.64
CA GLU A 168 8.53 6.12 7.44
C GLU A 168 9.10 7.53 7.25
N GLU A 169 8.87 8.14 6.09
CA GLU A 169 9.29 9.50 5.79
C GLU A 169 8.72 10.52 6.76
N LEU A 170 7.57 10.23 7.38
CA LEU A 170 6.97 11.10 8.40
C LEU A 170 7.90 11.28 9.59
N LEU A 171 8.72 10.29 9.92
CA LEU A 171 9.66 10.35 11.04
C LEU A 171 10.76 11.39 10.84
N ARG A 172 11.01 11.76 9.58
CA ARG A 172 12.05 12.77 9.23
C ARG A 172 11.50 14.19 9.18
N LEU A 173 10.19 14.33 9.23
CA LEU A 173 9.54 15.63 9.16
C LEU A 173 9.25 16.18 10.56
N ASN A 174 9.07 17.48 10.62
CA ASN A 174 8.76 18.17 11.87
C ASN A 174 7.27 18.09 12.21
N VAL A 175 6.78 16.86 12.34
CA VAL A 175 5.38 16.56 12.67
C VAL A 175 5.31 15.57 13.81
N LYS A 176 4.17 15.56 14.52
CA LYS A 176 3.81 14.50 15.45
C LYS A 176 2.82 13.56 14.80
N ILE A 177 3.03 12.28 15.01
CA ILE A 177 2.17 11.21 14.46
C ILE A 177 1.28 10.71 15.60
N ILE A 178 -0.02 10.72 15.37
CA ILE A 178 -1.01 10.39 16.39
C ILE A 178 -1.91 9.30 15.82
N GLN A 179 -2.12 8.23 16.60
CA GLN A 179 -3.01 7.15 16.20
C GLN A 179 -4.48 7.60 16.28
N ILE A 180 -5.30 7.17 15.34
CA ILE A 180 -6.74 7.45 15.32
C ILE A 180 -7.45 6.28 16.02
N SER A 181 -8.00 6.55 17.21
CA SER A 181 -8.68 5.53 17.99
C SER A 181 -10.10 5.27 17.53
N TYR A 182 -10.75 6.26 16.92
CA TYR A 182 -12.09 6.19 16.37
C TYR A 182 -12.25 7.18 15.21
N PRO A 183 -12.90 6.80 14.10
CA PRO A 183 -13.51 5.49 13.85
C PRO A 183 -12.49 4.40 13.56
N TYR A 184 -12.90 3.14 13.73
CA TYR A 184 -12.06 2.01 13.37
C TYR A 184 -11.87 1.96 11.86
N TRP A 185 -10.63 1.75 11.46
CA TRP A 185 -10.22 1.67 10.05
C TRP A 185 -9.33 0.46 9.89
N GLU A 186 -9.60 -0.33 8.84
CA GLU A 186 -8.73 -1.42 8.43
C GLU A 186 -8.70 -1.47 6.91
N ARG A 187 -7.51 -1.44 6.36
CA ARG A 187 -7.26 -1.64 4.94
C ARG A 187 -6.05 -2.52 4.78
N ASN A 188 -6.22 -3.58 3.97
CA ASN A 188 -5.14 -4.48 3.66
C ASN A 188 -4.68 -4.29 2.23
N PHE A 189 -3.41 -4.57 2.00
CA PHE A 189 -2.87 -4.85 0.67
C PHE A 189 -2.79 -6.35 0.50
N TYR A 190 -2.97 -6.81 -0.73
CA TYR A 190 -3.09 -8.22 -1.06
C TYR A 190 -2.12 -8.62 -2.15
N MET A 191 -1.63 -9.84 -2.06
CA MET A 191 -1.04 -10.53 -3.20
C MET A 191 -2.19 -11.20 -3.94
N ALA A 192 -2.33 -10.93 -5.24
CA ALA A 192 -3.41 -11.45 -6.07
C ALA A 192 -2.82 -12.32 -7.18
N THR A 193 -3.44 -13.49 -7.38
CA THR A 193 -3.10 -14.43 -8.45
C THR A 193 -4.39 -15.00 -9.04
N LEU A 194 -4.33 -15.48 -10.28
CA LEU A 194 -5.47 -16.19 -10.90
C LEU A 194 -5.61 -17.58 -10.28
N LYS A 195 -6.83 -17.95 -9.88
CA LYS A 195 -7.13 -19.24 -9.22
C LYS A 195 -6.78 -20.45 -10.06
N ASP A 196 -7.10 -20.41 -11.35
CA ASP A 196 -7.03 -21.58 -12.23
C ASP A 196 -5.86 -21.55 -13.21
N ARG A 197 -4.96 -20.58 -13.02
CA ARG A 197 -3.77 -20.46 -13.85
C ARG A 197 -2.63 -21.31 -13.29
N TYR A 198 -2.01 -22.11 -14.16
CA TYR A 198 -0.75 -22.74 -13.80
C TYR A 198 0.35 -21.69 -13.66
N LEU A 199 1.03 -21.71 -12.52
CA LEU A 199 2.16 -20.84 -12.28
C LEU A 199 3.47 -21.64 -12.44
N PRO A 200 4.46 -21.11 -13.17
CA PRO A 200 5.79 -21.75 -13.24
C PRO A 200 6.38 -21.97 -11.83
N PRO A 201 7.27 -22.96 -11.67
CA PRO A 201 7.82 -23.29 -10.35
C PRO A 201 8.42 -22.10 -9.60
N VAL A 202 9.15 -21.21 -10.31
CA VAL A 202 9.75 -20.04 -9.68
C VAL A 202 8.68 -19.09 -9.11
N VAL A 203 7.57 -18.92 -9.82
CA VAL A 203 6.46 -18.06 -9.38
C VAL A 203 5.76 -18.70 -8.19
N GLN A 204 5.50 -20.01 -8.23
CA GLN A 204 4.93 -20.73 -7.10
C GLN A 204 5.79 -20.61 -5.83
N ARG A 205 7.11 -20.71 -5.99
CA ARG A 205 8.04 -20.57 -4.87
C ARG A 205 8.05 -19.16 -4.31
N PHE A 206 8.00 -18.14 -5.16
CA PHE A 206 7.88 -16.76 -4.71
C PHE A 206 6.55 -16.52 -3.98
N LYS A 207 5.46 -17.05 -4.53
CA LYS A 207 4.14 -16.98 -3.86
C LYS A 207 4.21 -17.59 -2.46
N GLN A 208 4.80 -18.76 -2.32
CA GLN A 208 4.96 -19.42 -1.02
C GLN A 208 5.89 -18.64 -0.08
N PHE A 209 6.96 -18.05 -0.61
CA PHE A 209 7.84 -17.18 0.15
C PHE A 209 7.06 -16.00 0.73
N VAL A 210 6.24 -15.34 -0.08
CA VAL A 210 5.41 -14.20 0.36
C VAL A 210 4.44 -14.63 1.46
N ILE A 211 3.75 -15.74 1.28
CA ILE A 211 2.80 -16.28 2.28
C ILE A 211 3.52 -16.53 3.61
N THR A 212 4.71 -17.09 3.57
CA THR A 212 5.48 -17.40 4.77
C THR A 212 5.98 -16.14 5.50
N HIS A 213 6.38 -15.11 4.75
CA HIS A 213 7.02 -13.91 5.30
C HIS A 213 6.05 -12.75 5.57
N CYS A 214 4.84 -12.79 5.03
CA CYS A 214 3.82 -11.77 5.24
C CYS A 214 2.65 -12.35 6.04
N ARG A 215 2.80 -12.41 7.36
CA ARG A 215 1.71 -12.81 8.26
C ARG A 215 1.00 -11.56 8.76
N VAL A 216 -0.24 -11.41 8.35
CA VAL A 216 -1.08 -10.26 8.71
C VAL A 216 -2.19 -10.70 9.64
#